data_34a03330828316a74a490a40d9efa01a
#
_entry.id   34a03330828316a74a490a40d9efa01a
#
_cell.length_a   1.000
_cell.length_b   1.000
_cell.length_c   1.000
_cell.angle_alpha   90.00
_cell.angle_beta   90.00
_cell.angle_gamma   90.00
#
_symmetry.space_group_name_H-M   'P 1'
#
loop_
_entity.id
_entity.type
_entity.pdbx_description
1 polymer ?
#
loop_
_entity_poly.entity_id
_entity_poly.type
_entity_poly.pdbx_seq_one_letter_code
_entity_poly.pdbx_strand_id
1 'polypeptide(L)'
;MRSEDLKEELLNVFQSGSSRDLARFFEQGVTININGNQGDYSKNQAELVMRDFFRKFPPVDFQLLHEGNNSEQMIYYIGVYKSEDVSFRVFIRGKKDNNQVKFYSLDIVKS
;
A
#
# COMPACT_ATOMS: atom_id res chain seq x y z
N MET A 1 -6.28 -7.12 15.38
CA MET A 1 -5.42 -5.93 15.15
C MET A 1 -6.25 -4.68 15.21
N ARG A 2 -5.81 -3.70 15.98
CA ARG A 2 -6.50 -2.42 16.06
C ARG A 2 -6.15 -1.59 14.82
N SER A 3 -7.06 -0.70 14.44
CA SER A 3 -6.83 0.16 13.27
C SER A 3 -5.61 1.07 13.47
N GLU A 4 -5.34 1.49 14.70
CA GLU A 4 -4.17 2.31 15.00
C GLU A 4 -2.88 1.55 14.78
N ASP A 5 -2.83 0.26 15.17
CA ASP A 5 -1.66 -0.58 14.97
C ASP A 5 -1.40 -0.80 13.48
N LEU A 6 -2.46 -1.02 12.71
CA LEU A 6 -2.34 -1.19 11.27
C LEU A 6 -1.85 0.09 10.61
N LYS A 7 -2.38 1.23 11.05
CA LYS A 7 -1.96 2.52 10.53
C LYS A 7 -0.46 2.76 10.76
N GLU A 8 0.02 2.48 11.97
CA GLU A 8 1.43 2.61 12.29
C GLU A 8 2.30 1.68 11.47
N GLU A 9 1.86 0.44 11.29
CA GLU A 9 2.60 -0.52 10.48
C GLU A 9 2.68 -0.06 9.02
N LEU A 10 1.57 0.46 8.48
CA LEU A 10 1.57 1.00 7.13
C LEU A 10 2.54 2.15 6.98
N LEU A 11 2.54 3.07 7.95
CA LEU A 11 3.47 4.19 7.94
C LEU A 11 4.91 3.69 7.93
N ASN A 12 5.22 2.74 8.79
CA ASN A 12 6.58 2.20 8.88
C ASN A 12 6.98 1.50 7.60
N VAL A 13 6.09 0.71 7.01
CA VAL A 13 6.36 -0.04 5.79
C VAL A 13 6.70 0.89 4.63
N PHE A 14 5.89 1.92 4.43
CA PHE A 14 6.12 2.86 3.33
C PHE A 14 7.27 3.82 3.61
N GLN A 15 7.48 4.20 4.87
CA GLN A 15 8.61 5.07 5.22
C GLN A 15 9.95 4.35 5.09
N SER A 16 9.97 3.05 5.35
CA SER A 16 11.19 2.25 5.19
C SER A 16 11.36 1.70 3.79
N GLY A 17 10.30 1.71 2.96
CA GLY A 17 10.36 1.13 1.63
C GLY A 17 10.52 -0.38 1.63
N SER A 18 9.90 -1.05 2.60
CA SER A 18 10.02 -2.49 2.73
C SER A 18 8.91 -3.20 1.95
N SER A 19 9.24 -3.67 0.76
CA SER A 19 8.31 -4.46 -0.04
C SER A 19 7.97 -5.78 0.63
N ARG A 20 8.91 -6.36 1.35
CA ARG A 20 8.70 -7.60 2.08
C ARG A 20 7.63 -7.43 3.15
N ASP A 21 7.74 -6.37 3.95
CA ASP A 21 6.78 -6.12 5.01
C ASP A 21 5.42 -5.72 4.46
N LEU A 22 5.40 -4.96 3.37
CA LEU A 22 4.15 -4.61 2.70
C LEU A 22 3.43 -5.86 2.19
N ALA A 23 4.18 -6.79 1.61
CA ALA A 23 3.61 -8.01 1.04
C ALA A 23 2.91 -8.89 2.07
N ARG A 24 3.25 -8.76 3.34
CA ARG A 24 2.56 -9.51 4.40
C ARG A 24 1.07 -9.16 4.47
N PHE A 25 0.72 -7.96 4.02
CA PHE A 25 -0.67 -7.51 4.00
C PHE A 25 -1.38 -7.84 2.70
N PHE A 26 -0.70 -8.39 1.70
CA PHE A 26 -1.30 -8.64 0.40
C PHE A 26 -2.19 -9.88 0.41
N GLU A 27 -3.32 -9.77 -0.29
CA GLU A 27 -4.11 -10.93 -0.66
C GLU A 27 -3.32 -11.81 -1.62
N GLN A 28 -3.82 -13.01 -1.88
CA GLN A 28 -3.19 -13.92 -2.85
C GLN A 28 -3.20 -13.33 -4.25
N GLY A 29 -4.17 -12.49 -4.55
CA GLY A 29 -4.21 -11.72 -5.78
C GLY A 29 -4.32 -10.24 -5.45
N VAL A 30 -3.46 -9.43 -6.06
CA VAL A 30 -3.42 -7.98 -5.83
C VAL A 30 -3.39 -7.25 -7.16
N THR A 31 -4.24 -6.25 -7.30
CA THR A 31 -4.20 -5.35 -8.44
C THR A 31 -3.34 -4.16 -8.08
N ILE A 32 -2.27 -3.94 -8.85
CA ILE A 32 -1.40 -2.78 -8.64
C ILE A 32 -1.43 -1.90 -9.89
N ASN A 33 -1.71 -0.63 -9.68
CA ASN A 33 -1.68 0.38 -10.73
C ASN A 33 -0.61 1.41 -10.35
N ILE A 34 0.37 1.59 -11.22
CA ILE A 34 1.41 2.62 -11.04
C ILE A 34 1.37 3.54 -12.25
N ASN A 35 0.91 4.76 -12.04
CA ASN A 35 0.83 5.80 -13.06
C ASN A 35 0.09 5.33 -14.33
N GLY A 36 -0.97 4.57 -14.15
CA GLY A 36 -1.78 4.07 -15.25
C GLY A 36 -1.40 2.68 -15.76
N ASN A 37 -0.28 2.14 -15.33
CA ASN A 37 0.15 0.79 -15.68
C ASN A 37 -0.42 -0.18 -14.65
N GLN A 38 -1.49 -0.87 -15.03
CA GLN A 38 -2.20 -1.75 -14.12
C GLN A 38 -1.93 -3.21 -14.45
N GLY A 39 -1.74 -4.00 -13.40
CA GLY A 39 -1.59 -5.45 -13.54
C GLY A 39 -2.18 -6.16 -12.36
N ASP A 40 -2.54 -7.43 -12.58
CA ASP A 40 -2.99 -8.32 -11.53
C ASP A 40 -1.87 -9.28 -11.21
N TYR A 41 -1.48 -9.32 -9.96
CA TYR A 41 -0.29 -10.05 -9.54
C TYR A 41 -0.61 -11.02 -8.42
N SER A 42 0.13 -12.11 -8.36
CA SER A 42 0.16 -12.95 -7.17
C SER A 42 0.85 -12.15 -6.05
N LYS A 43 0.66 -12.61 -4.83
CA LYS A 43 1.30 -11.99 -3.67
C LYS A 43 2.81 -11.82 -3.85
N ASN A 44 3.48 -12.89 -4.33
CA ASN A 44 4.92 -12.85 -4.54
C ASN A 44 5.33 -11.90 -5.66
N GLN A 45 4.57 -11.89 -6.75
CA GLN A 45 4.84 -10.97 -7.85
C GLN A 45 4.59 -9.51 -7.42
N ALA A 46 3.54 -9.28 -6.64
CA ALA A 46 3.24 -7.95 -6.12
C ALA A 46 4.38 -7.43 -5.25
N GLU A 47 4.98 -8.30 -4.45
CA GLU A 47 6.14 -7.93 -3.65
C GLU A 47 7.29 -7.44 -4.54
N LEU A 48 7.55 -8.16 -5.65
CA LEU A 48 8.61 -7.77 -6.58
C LEU A 48 8.31 -6.45 -7.28
N VAL A 49 7.05 -6.22 -7.65
CA VAL A 49 6.63 -4.96 -8.26
C VAL A 49 6.91 -3.80 -7.30
N MET A 50 6.55 -3.96 -6.04
CA MET A 50 6.77 -2.92 -5.04
C MET A 50 8.25 -2.76 -4.69
N ARG A 51 9.03 -3.83 -4.72
CA ARG A 51 10.47 -3.72 -4.51
C ARG A 51 11.10 -2.84 -5.58
N ASP A 52 10.71 -3.04 -6.84
CA ASP A 52 11.22 -2.22 -7.93
C ASP A 52 10.79 -0.77 -7.79
N PHE A 53 9.55 -0.53 -7.36
CA PHE A 53 9.06 0.82 -7.12
C PHE A 53 9.88 1.51 -6.04
N PHE A 54 10.08 0.86 -4.91
CA PHE A 54 10.86 1.44 -3.81
C PHE A 54 12.31 1.68 -4.16
N ARG A 55 12.88 0.84 -5.01
CA ARG A 55 14.26 1.04 -5.49
C ARG A 55 14.37 2.22 -6.43
N LYS A 56 13.39 2.37 -7.30
CA LYS A 56 13.36 3.45 -8.28
C LYS A 56 13.04 4.79 -7.61
N PHE A 57 12.18 4.76 -6.62
CA PHE A 57 11.75 5.94 -5.88
C PHE A 57 11.91 5.72 -4.38
N PRO A 58 13.14 5.81 -3.86
CA PRO A 58 13.35 5.57 -2.42
C PRO A 58 12.54 6.55 -1.57
N PRO A 59 11.97 6.08 -0.47
CA PRO A 59 11.08 6.93 0.33
C PRO A 59 11.86 8.00 1.12
N VAL A 60 11.38 9.22 1.04
CA VAL A 60 11.80 10.33 1.89
C VAL A 60 10.80 10.52 3.00
N ASP A 61 9.51 10.40 2.67
CA ASP A 61 8.43 10.56 3.64
C ASP A 61 7.18 9.86 3.15
N PHE A 62 6.34 9.47 4.09
CA PHE A 62 5.02 8.93 3.79
C PHE A 62 4.04 9.39 4.88
N GLN A 63 2.93 9.98 4.46
CA GLN A 63 1.89 10.45 5.37
C GLN A 63 0.55 9.87 4.96
N LEU A 64 -0.23 9.46 5.93
CA LEU A 64 -1.62 9.07 5.70
C LEU A 64 -2.51 10.29 5.85
N LEU A 65 -3.26 10.59 4.79
CA LEU A 65 -4.18 11.73 4.76
C LEU A 65 -5.57 11.33 5.21
N HIS A 66 -5.94 10.08 4.95
CA HIS A 66 -7.31 9.65 5.15
C HIS A 66 -7.38 8.14 5.31
N GLU A 67 -8.28 7.68 6.17
CA GLU A 67 -8.61 6.26 6.28
C GLU A 67 -10.11 6.14 6.45
N GLY A 68 -10.67 5.00 6.06
CA GLY A 68 -12.09 4.78 6.20
C GLY A 68 -12.47 3.33 6.08
N ASN A 69 -13.66 3.05 6.59
CA ASN A 69 -14.34 1.77 6.45
C ASN A 69 -15.59 2.01 5.65
N ASN A 70 -15.68 1.37 4.49
CA ASN A 70 -16.82 1.57 3.62
C ASN A 70 -17.99 0.65 4.00
N SER A 71 -17.70 -0.42 4.71
CA SER A 71 -18.68 -1.35 5.24
C SER A 71 -17.99 -2.12 6.34
N GLU A 72 -18.64 -3.13 6.89
CA GLU A 72 -18.09 -3.93 7.96
C GLU A 72 -16.77 -4.61 7.61
N GLN A 73 -16.51 -4.81 6.31
CA GLN A 73 -15.36 -5.61 5.87
C GLN A 73 -14.37 -4.84 5.00
N MET A 74 -14.73 -3.68 4.50
CA MET A 74 -13.89 -2.94 3.57
C MET A 74 -13.15 -1.83 4.29
N ILE A 75 -11.86 -1.70 4.01
CA ILE A 75 -11.04 -0.65 4.60
C ILE A 75 -10.20 -0.01 3.49
N TYR A 76 -9.97 1.29 3.60
CA TYR A 76 -9.11 1.97 2.64
C TYR A 76 -8.24 3.01 3.33
N TYR A 77 -7.12 3.30 2.68
CA TYR A 77 -6.19 4.34 3.10
C TYR A 77 -5.81 5.19 1.91
N ILE A 78 -5.63 6.48 2.16
CA ILE A 78 -5.12 7.42 1.17
C ILE A 78 -3.92 8.10 1.80
N GLY A 79 -2.78 8.06 1.09
CA GLY A 79 -1.57 8.66 1.59
C GLY A 79 -0.80 9.42 0.53
N VAL A 80 0.24 10.11 0.97
CA VAL A 80 1.20 10.78 0.10
C VAL A 80 2.56 10.16 0.34
N TYR A 81 3.15 9.65 -0.73
CA TYR A 81 4.47 9.06 -0.73
C TYR A 81 5.42 10.02 -1.41
N LYS A 82 6.43 10.46 -0.70
CA LYS A 82 7.42 11.38 -1.26
C LYS A 82 8.74 10.68 -1.48
N SER A 83 9.25 10.80 -2.68
CA SER A 83 10.62 10.48 -3.01
C SER A 83 11.37 11.80 -3.21
N GLU A 84 12.64 11.76 -3.61
CA GLU A 84 13.47 12.95 -3.65
C GLU A 84 12.89 14.08 -4.50
N ASP A 85 12.56 13.77 -5.76
CA ASP A 85 12.08 14.79 -6.70
C ASP A 85 10.63 14.59 -7.14
N VAL A 86 9.93 13.65 -6.55
CA VAL A 86 8.60 13.29 -7.01
C VAL A 86 7.74 12.85 -5.84
N SER A 87 6.44 13.13 -5.95
CA SER A 87 5.45 12.69 -4.97
C SER A 87 4.38 11.87 -5.66
N PHE A 88 3.82 10.93 -4.91
CA PHE A 88 2.76 10.06 -5.39
C PHE A 88 1.60 10.08 -4.41
N ARG A 89 0.39 10.01 -4.95
CA ARG A 89 -0.79 9.72 -4.16
C ARG A 89 -0.98 8.22 -4.14
N VAL A 90 -1.17 7.65 -2.96
CA VAL A 90 -1.29 6.20 -2.77
C VAL A 90 -2.68 5.89 -2.25
N PHE A 91 -3.39 4.99 -2.94
CA PHE A 91 -4.71 4.51 -2.54
C PHE A 91 -4.60 3.02 -2.27
N ILE A 92 -4.94 2.62 -1.06
CA ILE A 92 -4.84 1.22 -0.64
C ILE A 92 -6.23 0.75 -0.24
N ARG A 93 -6.66 -0.38 -0.81
CA ARG A 93 -7.94 -0.99 -0.46
C ARG A 93 -7.71 -2.39 0.07
N GLY A 94 -8.42 -2.72 1.13
CA GLY A 94 -8.31 -4.01 1.74
C GLY A 94 -9.61 -4.55 2.27
N LYS A 95 -9.55 -5.79 2.71
CA LYS A 95 -10.66 -6.47 3.37
C LYS A 95 -10.24 -6.85 4.77
N LYS A 96 -11.18 -6.73 5.67
CA LYS A 96 -11.01 -7.11 7.06
C LYS A 96 -11.71 -8.46 7.26
N ASP A 97 -10.94 -9.46 7.66
CA ASP A 97 -11.46 -10.81 7.86
C ASP A 97 -10.84 -11.39 9.13
N ASN A 98 -11.66 -11.74 10.10
CA ASN A 98 -11.23 -12.35 11.36
C ASN A 98 -10.07 -11.58 12.02
N ASN A 99 -10.21 -10.25 12.14
CA ASN A 99 -9.21 -9.36 12.72
C ASN A 99 -7.93 -9.24 11.90
N GLN A 100 -7.91 -9.78 10.68
CA GLN A 100 -6.81 -9.59 9.76
C GLN A 100 -7.25 -8.68 8.62
N VAL A 101 -6.32 -7.83 8.19
CA VAL A 101 -6.56 -6.99 7.02
C VAL A 101 -5.66 -7.46 5.91
N LYS A 102 -6.23 -7.66 4.72
CA LYS A 102 -5.49 -8.02 3.52
C LYS A 102 -5.81 -7.03 2.42
N PHE A 103 -4.77 -6.51 1.79
CA PHE A 103 -4.91 -5.53 0.72
C PHE A 103 -5.01 -6.24 -0.62
N TYR A 104 -6.00 -5.85 -1.41
CA TYR A 104 -6.25 -6.42 -2.73
C TYR A 104 -6.03 -5.41 -3.86
N SER A 105 -5.88 -4.14 -3.53
CA SER A 105 -5.72 -3.10 -4.55
C SER A 105 -4.79 -1.99 -4.04
N LEU A 106 -3.88 -1.59 -4.91
CA LEU A 106 -2.91 -0.53 -4.63
C LEU A 106 -2.78 0.35 -5.86
N ASP A 107 -3.15 1.62 -5.73
CA ASP A 107 -3.02 2.61 -6.79
C ASP A 107 -1.99 3.65 -6.38
N ILE A 108 -0.98 3.84 -7.21
CA ILE A 108 0.08 4.81 -6.99
C ILE A 108 0.10 5.75 -8.19
N VAL A 109 -0.22 7.00 -7.95
CA VAL A 109 -0.37 7.99 -9.02
C VAL A 109 0.52 9.19 -8.73
N LYS A 110 1.35 9.54 -9.68
CA LYS A 110 2.23 10.70 -9.56
C LYS A 110 1.39 11.97 -9.39
N SER A 111 1.73 12.73 -8.39
CA SER A 111 1.04 13.99 -8.10
C SER A 111 1.53 15.13 -8.97
#